data_8795fdfc59f98c55cd3fe92c2f90c454
#
_entry.id   8795fdfc59f98c55cd3fe92c2f90c454
#
_cell.length_a   1.000
_cell.length_b   1.000
_cell.length_c   1.000
_cell.angle_alpha   90.00
_cell.angle_beta   90.00
_cell.angle_gamma   90.00
#
_symmetry.space_group_name_H-M   'P 1'
#
loop_
_entity.id
_entity.type
_entity.pdbx_description
1 polymer ?
#
loop_
_entity_poly.entity_id
_entity_poly.type
_entity_poly.pdbx_seq_one_letter_code
_entity_poly.pdbx_strand_id
1 'polypeptide(L)'
;MNKLNIVLYEPEIPQNTGNISRTCAATGTSLHLIKPLGFSIDDKHLKRAGLDYWHLLDLHVYENIEEFYSKNDGQFVYTSTKAGKIHSEMKYEGNVYLFFGPETRGLPEDIITANIENSVRLPMIADARSLNLSNTAAVCVYEVLRQWNYEGLLNHGKFWHND
;
A
#
# COMPACT_ATOMS: atom_id res chain seq x y z
N MET A 1 6.73 -16.56 8.49
CA MET A 1 6.24 -15.30 9.08
C MET A 1 5.67 -14.42 7.98
N ASN A 2 4.52 -13.83 8.19
CA ASN A 2 3.90 -12.93 7.22
C ASN A 2 4.56 -11.55 7.30
N LYS A 3 4.79 -10.92 6.15
CA LYS A 3 5.31 -9.56 6.05
C LYS A 3 4.50 -8.78 5.01
N LEU A 4 4.09 -7.57 5.37
CA LEU A 4 3.33 -6.70 4.47
C LEU A 4 4.17 -5.53 3.99
N ASN A 5 4.05 -5.22 2.70
CA ASN A 5 4.76 -4.14 2.05
C ASN A 5 3.79 -3.38 1.14
N ILE A 6 3.85 -2.06 1.17
CA ILE A 6 3.22 -1.20 0.17
C ILE A 6 4.25 -0.78 -0.85
N VAL A 7 3.90 -0.84 -2.13
CA VAL A 7 4.72 -0.35 -3.25
C VAL A 7 3.96 0.76 -3.95
N LEU A 8 4.49 1.97 -3.93
CA LEU A 8 3.96 3.11 -4.68
C LEU A 8 4.75 3.28 -5.96
N TYR A 9 4.09 3.04 -7.09
CA TYR A 9 4.65 3.20 -8.41
C TYR A 9 4.49 4.63 -8.89
N GLU A 10 5.59 5.37 -8.99
CA GLU A 10 5.65 6.75 -9.45
C GLU A 10 4.61 7.67 -8.77
N PRO A 11 4.55 7.71 -7.43
CA PRO A 11 3.57 8.53 -6.71
C PRO A 11 3.79 10.01 -7.00
N GLU A 12 2.70 10.77 -7.11
CA GLU A 12 2.71 12.15 -7.57
C GLU A 12 2.47 13.16 -6.45
N ILE A 13 1.60 12.84 -5.49
CA ILE A 13 1.09 13.77 -4.48
C ILE A 13 1.73 13.49 -3.12
N PRO A 14 2.55 14.41 -2.58
CA PRO A 14 3.30 14.17 -1.33
C PRO A 14 2.38 13.90 -0.13
N GLN A 15 1.23 14.52 -0.04
CA GLN A 15 0.28 14.30 1.06
C GLN A 15 -0.24 12.85 1.11
N ASN A 16 -0.49 12.23 -0.05
CA ASN A 16 -0.91 10.83 -0.10
C ASN A 16 0.20 9.89 0.39
N THR A 17 1.42 10.07 -0.11
CA THR A 17 2.57 9.29 0.35
C THR A 17 2.83 9.51 1.84
N GLY A 18 2.69 10.73 2.35
CA GLY A 18 2.80 11.03 3.77
C GLY A 18 1.75 10.30 4.62
N ASN A 19 0.48 10.30 4.20
CA ASN A 19 -0.58 9.57 4.89
C ASN A 19 -0.35 8.04 4.85
N ILE A 20 0.12 7.53 3.71
CA ILE A 20 0.47 6.11 3.56
C ILE A 20 1.65 5.75 4.47
N SER A 21 2.66 6.61 4.57
CA SER A 21 3.80 6.38 5.45
C SER A 21 3.37 6.25 6.92
N ARG A 22 2.38 7.03 7.35
CA ARG A 22 1.79 6.92 8.69
C ARG A 22 1.07 5.59 8.89
N THR A 23 0.29 5.15 7.92
CA THR A 23 -0.34 3.82 7.95
C THR A 23 0.71 2.71 8.06
N CYS A 24 1.78 2.79 7.26
CA CYS A 24 2.87 1.82 7.29
C CYS A 24 3.54 1.78 8.66
N ALA A 25 3.93 2.93 9.20
CA ALA A 25 4.57 3.01 10.52
C ALA A 25 3.66 2.49 11.64
N ALA A 26 2.36 2.78 11.58
CA ALA A 26 1.39 2.35 12.58
C ALA A 26 1.11 0.83 12.56
N THR A 27 1.35 0.17 11.43
CA THR A 27 1.04 -1.25 11.22
C THR A 27 2.26 -2.15 11.08
N GLY A 28 3.47 -1.57 11.12
CA GLY A 28 4.71 -2.32 10.86
C GLY A 28 4.87 -2.75 9.40
N THR A 29 4.13 -2.10 8.49
CA THR A 29 4.22 -2.33 7.04
C THR A 29 5.41 -1.57 6.45
N SER A 30 6.19 -2.21 5.57
CA SER A 30 7.27 -1.53 4.86
C SER A 30 6.73 -0.71 3.69
N LEU A 31 7.37 0.43 3.41
CA LEU A 31 7.01 1.32 2.29
C LEU A 31 8.10 1.32 1.24
N HIS A 32 7.72 1.00 0.00
CA HIS A 32 8.60 1.00 -1.16
C HIS A 32 8.13 2.06 -2.15
N LEU A 33 9.03 2.95 -2.57
CA LEU A 33 8.77 3.99 -3.56
C LEU A 33 9.56 3.72 -4.83
N ILE A 34 8.88 3.70 -5.97
CA ILE A 34 9.51 3.54 -7.28
C ILE A 34 9.49 4.89 -8.00
N LYS A 35 10.68 5.40 -8.33
CA LYS A 35 10.85 6.66 -9.05
C LYS A 35 10.39 6.56 -10.53
N PRO A 36 10.04 7.70 -11.17
CA PRO A 36 10.16 9.05 -10.65
C PRO A 36 9.07 9.40 -9.63
N LEU A 37 9.41 10.24 -8.65
CA LEU A 37 8.48 10.78 -7.66
C LEU A 37 8.04 12.19 -8.08
N GLY A 38 6.78 12.54 -7.91
CA GLY A 38 6.25 13.87 -8.13
C GLY A 38 6.64 14.89 -7.05
N PHE A 39 7.51 14.50 -6.12
CA PHE A 39 7.96 15.31 -4.97
C PHE A 39 9.35 14.86 -4.52
N SER A 40 9.97 15.66 -3.64
CA SER A 40 11.19 15.26 -2.93
C SER A 40 10.84 14.52 -1.64
N ILE A 41 11.64 13.51 -1.25
CA ILE A 41 11.53 12.85 0.05
C ILE A 41 11.72 13.84 1.21
N ASP A 42 12.45 14.93 0.97
CA ASP A 42 12.63 16.02 1.93
C ASP A 42 11.48 17.06 1.90
N ASP A 43 10.43 16.83 1.10
CA ASP A 43 9.28 17.70 0.99
C ASP A 43 8.58 17.86 2.35
N LYS A 44 8.31 19.12 2.71
CA LYS A 44 7.67 19.45 4.00
C LYS A 44 6.27 18.87 4.15
N HIS A 45 5.52 18.72 3.04
CA HIS A 45 4.18 18.14 3.06
C HIS A 45 4.23 16.64 3.34
N LEU A 46 5.20 15.95 2.74
CA LEU A 46 5.46 14.54 3.01
C LEU A 46 5.79 14.32 4.49
N LYS A 47 6.76 15.05 5.00
CA LYS A 47 7.21 14.97 6.40
C LYS A 47 6.11 15.37 7.38
N ARG A 48 5.33 16.42 7.09
CA ARG A 48 4.24 16.88 7.95
C ARG A 48 3.14 15.82 8.11
N ALA A 49 2.77 15.13 7.03
CA ALA A 49 1.75 14.08 7.08
C ALA A 49 2.19 12.84 7.88
N GLY A 50 3.49 12.51 7.88
CA GLY A 50 4.05 11.34 8.55
C GLY A 50 5.01 11.63 9.70
N LEU A 51 5.19 12.88 10.13
CA LEU A 51 6.30 13.36 10.94
C LEU A 51 6.52 12.59 12.25
N ASP A 52 5.45 12.37 13.03
CA ASP A 52 5.53 11.73 14.35
C ASP A 52 5.90 10.25 14.28
N TYR A 53 5.78 9.63 13.10
CA TYR A 53 5.99 8.20 12.86
C TYR A 53 7.16 7.91 11.95
N TRP A 54 7.81 8.94 11.40
CA TRP A 54 8.86 8.77 10.38
C TRP A 54 10.02 7.89 10.83
N HIS A 55 10.40 7.97 12.10
CA HIS A 55 11.46 7.15 12.70
C HIS A 55 11.10 5.66 12.82
N LEU A 56 9.82 5.32 12.73
CA LEU A 56 9.32 3.94 12.75
C LEU A 56 9.15 3.35 11.35
N LEU A 57 9.32 4.17 10.31
CA LEU A 57 9.06 3.78 8.93
C LEU A 57 10.24 3.00 8.33
N ASP A 58 9.96 1.80 7.85
CA ASP A 58 10.88 1.02 7.01
C ASP A 58 10.67 1.44 5.55
N LEU A 59 11.51 2.35 5.06
CA LEU A 59 11.40 3.00 3.75
C LEU A 59 12.50 2.51 2.78
N HIS A 60 12.08 2.11 1.58
CA HIS A 60 12.95 1.72 0.48
C HIS A 60 12.62 2.51 -0.77
N VAL A 61 13.63 2.94 -1.52
CA VAL A 61 13.47 3.74 -2.76
C VAL A 61 14.22 3.07 -3.90
N TYR A 62 13.60 3.00 -5.07
CA TYR A 62 14.12 2.34 -6.27
C TYR A 62 14.12 3.29 -7.46
N GLU A 63 15.12 3.19 -8.31
CA GLU A 63 15.23 4.02 -9.53
C GLU A 63 14.13 3.67 -10.55
N ASN A 64 13.72 2.40 -10.60
CA ASN A 64 12.68 1.89 -11.52
C ASN A 64 12.11 0.58 -10.99
N ILE A 65 11.09 0.06 -11.67
CA ILE A 65 10.41 -1.17 -11.27
C ILE A 65 11.30 -2.41 -11.48
N GLU A 66 12.20 -2.39 -12.44
CA GLU A 66 13.14 -3.48 -12.70
C GLU A 66 14.10 -3.65 -11.52
N GLU A 67 14.61 -2.55 -10.97
CA GLU A 67 15.41 -2.59 -9.75
C GLU A 67 14.63 -3.16 -8.58
N PHE A 68 13.37 -2.75 -8.43
CA PHE A 68 12.49 -3.30 -7.39
C PHE A 68 12.39 -4.83 -7.52
N TYR A 69 12.04 -5.34 -8.70
CA TYR A 69 11.89 -6.79 -8.90
C TYR A 69 13.20 -7.57 -8.74
N SER A 70 14.34 -6.94 -9.04
CA SER A 70 15.65 -7.59 -8.85
C SER A 70 16.02 -7.81 -7.38
N LYS A 71 15.42 -7.04 -6.47
CA LYS A 71 15.76 -7.04 -5.04
C LYS A 71 14.69 -7.64 -4.14
N ASN A 72 13.50 -7.91 -4.67
CA ASN A 72 12.35 -8.35 -3.87
C ASN A 72 11.68 -9.57 -4.47
N ASP A 73 11.22 -10.45 -3.60
CA ASP A 73 10.49 -11.67 -3.96
C ASP A 73 9.33 -11.89 -3.00
N GLY A 74 8.22 -12.39 -3.51
CA GLY A 74 7.03 -12.64 -2.73
C GLY A 74 5.76 -12.63 -3.56
N GLN A 75 4.63 -12.46 -2.90
CA GLN A 75 3.32 -12.31 -3.54
C GLN A 75 3.12 -10.86 -3.96
N PHE A 76 3.20 -10.58 -5.25
CA PHE A 76 2.92 -9.26 -5.82
C PHE A 76 1.44 -9.15 -6.16
N VAL A 77 0.74 -8.20 -5.54
CA VAL A 77 -0.68 -7.94 -5.75
C VAL A 77 -0.85 -6.50 -6.24
N TYR A 78 -1.53 -6.35 -7.38
CA TYR A 78 -1.67 -5.07 -8.07
C TYR A 78 -3.08 -4.52 -7.88
N THR A 79 -3.20 -3.24 -7.51
CA THR A 79 -4.49 -2.60 -7.34
C THR A 79 -4.87 -1.81 -8.60
N SER A 80 -6.08 -2.03 -9.07
CA SER A 80 -6.61 -1.33 -10.23
C SER A 80 -8.14 -1.38 -10.23
N THR A 81 -8.77 -0.27 -10.63
CA THR A 81 -10.23 -0.25 -10.85
C THR A 81 -10.67 -1.15 -11.99
N LYS A 82 -9.73 -1.63 -12.83
CA LYS A 82 -9.96 -2.55 -13.95
C LYS A 82 -9.86 -4.04 -13.57
N ALA A 83 -9.44 -4.36 -12.34
CA ALA A 83 -9.32 -5.74 -11.88
C ALA A 83 -10.69 -6.43 -11.75
N GLY A 84 -10.69 -7.74 -11.97
CA GLY A 84 -11.91 -8.57 -11.88
C GLY A 84 -12.21 -9.11 -10.50
N LYS A 85 -11.21 -9.19 -9.62
CA LYS A 85 -11.34 -9.64 -8.24
C LYS A 85 -11.45 -8.47 -7.29
N ILE A 86 -12.27 -8.59 -6.26
CA ILE A 86 -12.23 -7.64 -5.15
C ILE A 86 -11.10 -7.98 -4.18
N HIS A 87 -10.57 -6.98 -3.49
CA HIS A 87 -9.41 -7.11 -2.59
C HIS A 87 -9.61 -8.16 -1.48
N SER A 88 -10.85 -8.36 -1.03
CA SER A 88 -11.19 -9.33 0.03
C SER A 88 -11.29 -10.78 -0.47
N GLU A 89 -11.35 -11.02 -1.78
CA GLU A 89 -11.33 -12.36 -2.39
C GLU A 89 -9.90 -12.90 -2.58
N MET A 90 -8.92 -12.02 -2.58
CA MET A 90 -7.52 -12.42 -2.66
C MET A 90 -7.07 -13.03 -1.33
N LYS A 91 -6.35 -14.14 -1.39
CA LYS A 91 -5.70 -14.74 -0.23
C LYS A 91 -4.26 -14.20 -0.13
N TYR A 92 -3.92 -13.64 1.02
CA TYR A 92 -2.62 -13.01 1.23
C TYR A 92 -1.78 -13.89 2.15
N GLU A 93 -0.61 -14.33 1.67
CA GLU A 93 0.26 -15.24 2.41
C GLU A 93 1.75 -14.89 2.23
N GLY A 94 2.51 -15.04 3.29
CA GLY A 94 3.96 -14.86 3.27
C GLY A 94 4.39 -13.41 3.13
N ASN A 95 5.33 -13.13 2.23
CA ASN A 95 5.83 -11.79 1.97
C ASN A 95 4.98 -11.14 0.86
N VAL A 96 4.05 -10.27 1.26
CA VAL A 96 3.05 -9.65 0.38
C VAL A 96 3.45 -8.23 0.03
N TYR A 97 3.38 -7.89 -1.26
CA TYR A 97 3.60 -6.55 -1.80
C TYR A 97 2.33 -6.04 -2.49
N LEU A 98 1.72 -4.99 -1.93
CA LEU A 98 0.55 -4.32 -2.51
C LEU A 98 1.00 -3.14 -3.36
N PHE A 99 0.78 -3.22 -4.68
CA PHE A 99 1.15 -2.17 -5.63
C PHE A 99 0.01 -1.19 -5.86
N PHE A 100 0.34 0.09 -5.80
CA PHE A 100 -0.56 1.20 -6.11
C PHE A 100 0.10 2.11 -7.15
N GLY A 101 -0.69 2.54 -8.13
CA GLY A 101 -0.23 3.45 -9.17
C GLY A 101 -0.30 4.92 -8.79
N PRO A 102 0.24 5.80 -9.65
CA PRO A 102 0.14 7.24 -9.48
C PRO A 102 -1.33 7.69 -9.47
N GLU A 103 -1.60 8.76 -8.74
CA GLU A 103 -2.94 9.22 -8.39
C GLU A 103 -3.79 9.57 -9.63
N THR A 104 -3.16 10.11 -10.68
CA THR A 104 -3.89 10.58 -11.87
C THR A 104 -4.20 9.51 -12.91
N ARG A 105 -3.44 8.40 -12.93
CA ARG A 105 -3.53 7.41 -14.03
C ARG A 105 -3.57 5.94 -13.59
N GLY A 106 -3.28 5.64 -12.31
CA GLY A 106 -3.17 4.27 -11.82
C GLY A 106 -1.94 3.53 -12.38
N LEU A 107 -1.84 2.24 -12.08
CA LEU A 107 -0.77 1.39 -12.61
C LEU A 107 -0.87 1.28 -14.14
N PRO A 108 0.28 1.18 -14.85
CA PRO A 108 0.29 0.93 -16.30
C PRO A 108 -0.56 -0.28 -16.68
N GLU A 109 -1.29 -0.16 -17.78
CA GLU A 109 -2.25 -1.19 -18.23
C GLU A 109 -1.56 -2.51 -18.58
N ASP A 110 -0.35 -2.45 -19.13
CA ASP A 110 0.48 -3.63 -19.42
C ASP A 110 0.86 -4.41 -18.15
N ILE A 111 1.14 -3.73 -17.04
CA ILE A 111 1.40 -4.37 -15.74
C ILE A 111 0.14 -5.12 -15.26
N ILE A 112 -1.02 -4.47 -15.34
CA ILE A 112 -2.29 -5.08 -14.89
C ILE A 112 -2.68 -6.26 -15.78
N THR A 113 -2.60 -6.13 -17.10
CA THR A 113 -2.97 -7.21 -18.04
C THR A 113 -2.04 -8.41 -17.92
N ALA A 114 -0.75 -8.20 -17.71
CA ALA A 114 0.21 -9.27 -17.47
C ALA A 114 0.00 -9.98 -16.12
N ASN A 115 -0.69 -9.36 -15.16
CA ASN A 115 -0.87 -9.86 -13.79
C ASN A 115 -2.35 -9.86 -13.36
N ILE A 116 -3.26 -10.09 -14.28
CA ILE A 116 -4.71 -9.95 -14.02
C ILE A 116 -5.20 -10.87 -12.89
N GLU A 117 -4.66 -12.07 -12.77
CA GLU A 117 -5.00 -13.01 -11.70
C GLU A 117 -4.53 -12.56 -10.31
N ASN A 118 -3.52 -11.70 -10.28
CA ASN A 118 -2.98 -11.10 -9.06
C ASN A 118 -3.38 -9.62 -8.91
N SER A 119 -4.41 -9.20 -9.63
CA SER A 119 -4.93 -7.84 -9.56
C SER A 119 -6.24 -7.79 -8.82
N VAL A 120 -6.41 -6.78 -7.98
CA VAL A 120 -7.60 -6.59 -7.12
C VAL A 120 -8.13 -5.16 -7.20
N ARG A 121 -9.40 -5.01 -6.88
CA ARG A 121 -10.07 -3.72 -6.78
C ARG A 121 -10.82 -3.57 -5.47
N LEU A 122 -11.04 -2.35 -5.05
CA LEU A 122 -12.03 -2.03 -4.02
C LEU A 122 -13.42 -1.90 -4.70
N PRO A 123 -14.47 -2.50 -4.14
CA PRO A 123 -15.83 -2.28 -4.63
C PRO A 123 -16.23 -0.80 -4.49
N MET A 124 -16.87 -0.28 -5.52
CA MET A 124 -17.40 1.09 -5.56
C MET A 124 -18.74 1.10 -6.29
N ILE A 125 -19.55 2.13 -6.06
CA ILE A 125 -20.76 2.36 -6.88
C ILE A 125 -20.35 2.63 -8.33
N ALA A 126 -21.26 2.33 -9.28
CA ALA A 126 -20.96 2.36 -10.71
C ALA A 126 -20.44 3.72 -11.21
N ASP A 127 -20.95 4.83 -10.65
CA ASP A 127 -20.59 6.18 -11.07
C ASP A 127 -19.29 6.70 -10.43
N ALA A 128 -18.73 6.00 -9.45
CA ALA A 128 -17.47 6.37 -8.83
C ALA A 128 -16.28 5.94 -9.69
N ARG A 129 -15.30 6.82 -9.88
CA ARG A 129 -14.10 6.54 -10.68
C ARG A 129 -13.00 5.90 -9.85
N SER A 130 -12.72 6.47 -8.69
CA SER A 130 -11.64 6.03 -7.79
C SER A 130 -11.84 6.58 -6.39
N LEU A 131 -11.18 5.95 -5.43
CA LEU A 131 -10.99 6.47 -4.08
C LEU A 131 -9.65 7.20 -4.00
N ASN A 132 -9.51 8.09 -3.02
CA ASN A 132 -8.22 8.67 -2.68
C ASN A 132 -7.18 7.56 -2.45
N LEU A 133 -5.96 7.74 -2.98
CA LEU A 133 -4.90 6.73 -2.91
C LEU A 133 -4.59 6.30 -1.49
N SER A 134 -4.43 7.24 -0.56
CA SER A 134 -4.08 6.91 0.83
C SER A 134 -5.21 6.16 1.54
N ASN A 135 -6.45 6.46 1.23
CA ASN A 135 -7.61 5.70 1.74
C ASN A 135 -7.63 4.29 1.18
N THR A 136 -7.42 4.13 -0.13
CA THR A 136 -7.33 2.81 -0.79
C THR A 136 -6.23 1.95 -0.15
N ALA A 137 -5.05 2.52 0.04
CA ALA A 137 -3.93 1.83 0.65
C ALA A 137 -4.26 1.36 2.07
N ALA A 138 -4.85 2.22 2.90
CA ALA A 138 -5.24 1.86 4.27
C ALA A 138 -6.27 0.72 4.29
N VAL A 139 -7.29 0.77 3.44
CA VAL A 139 -8.30 -0.30 3.33
C VAL A 139 -7.66 -1.63 2.95
N CYS A 140 -6.78 -1.64 1.94
CA CYS A 140 -6.07 -2.85 1.51
C CYS A 140 -5.15 -3.40 2.60
N VAL A 141 -4.39 -2.55 3.28
CA VAL A 141 -3.52 -2.95 4.40
C VAL A 141 -4.33 -3.65 5.48
N TYR A 142 -5.43 -3.04 5.92
CA TYR A 142 -6.24 -3.61 6.99
C TYR A 142 -7.00 -4.87 6.59
N GLU A 143 -7.33 -5.07 5.32
CA GLU A 143 -7.85 -6.36 4.84
C GLU A 143 -6.80 -7.46 4.97
N VAL A 144 -5.56 -7.21 4.55
CA VAL A 144 -4.47 -8.18 4.72
C VAL A 144 -4.25 -8.51 6.21
N LEU A 145 -4.17 -7.47 7.05
CA LEU A 145 -3.98 -7.63 8.50
C LEU A 145 -5.15 -8.39 9.13
N ARG A 146 -6.38 -8.15 8.67
CA ARG A 146 -7.57 -8.89 9.12
C ARG A 146 -7.42 -10.38 8.81
N GLN A 147 -6.99 -10.73 7.59
CA GLN A 147 -6.75 -12.14 7.22
C GLN A 147 -5.66 -12.78 8.08
N TRP A 148 -4.72 -11.99 8.57
CA TRP A 148 -3.65 -12.44 9.49
C TRP A 148 -4.02 -12.29 10.97
N ASN A 149 -5.30 -12.10 11.29
CA ASN A 149 -5.81 -11.92 12.66
C ASN A 149 -5.12 -10.79 13.45
N TYR A 150 -4.64 -9.75 12.75
CA TYR A 150 -3.93 -8.60 13.34
C TYR A 150 -2.74 -9.01 14.20
N GLU A 151 -2.05 -10.08 13.84
CA GLU A 151 -0.91 -10.60 14.57
C GLU A 151 0.16 -9.51 14.79
N GLY A 152 0.62 -9.36 16.04
CA GLY A 152 1.62 -8.37 16.41
C GLY A 152 1.09 -6.96 16.65
N LEU A 153 -0.21 -6.72 16.49
CA LEU A 153 -0.83 -5.42 16.74
C LEU A 153 -1.57 -5.39 18.08
N LEU A 154 -1.68 -4.20 18.66
CA LEU A 154 -2.47 -3.99 19.87
C LEU A 154 -3.96 -3.95 19.51
N ASN A 155 -4.70 -4.98 19.93
CA ASN A 155 -6.10 -5.17 19.55
C ASN A 155 -7.10 -4.58 20.56
N HIS A 156 -6.65 -4.21 21.75
CA HIS A 156 -7.52 -3.71 22.82
C HIS A 156 -6.97 -2.43 23.43
N GLY A 157 -7.86 -1.48 23.66
CA GLY A 157 -7.55 -0.24 24.38
C GLY A 157 -7.58 -0.42 25.89
N LYS A 158 -7.09 0.59 26.64
CA LYS A 158 -7.00 0.56 28.11
C LYS A 158 -8.34 0.43 28.83
N PHE A 159 -9.46 0.68 28.16
CA PHE A 159 -10.80 0.54 28.71
C PHE A 159 -11.45 -0.82 28.44
N TRP A 160 -10.73 -1.72 27.75
CA TRP A 160 -11.20 -3.07 27.54
C TRP A 160 -10.98 -3.90 28.81
N HIS A 161 -12.04 -4.53 29.29
CA HIS A 161 -12.00 -5.49 30.38
C HIS A 161 -12.52 -6.83 29.86
N ASN A 162 -11.72 -7.89 30.02
CA ASN A 162 -12.20 -9.25 29.87
C ASN A 162 -12.90 -9.63 31.17
N ASP A 163 -14.23 -9.67 31.15
CA ASP A 163 -15.02 -10.25 32.24
C ASP A 163 -14.93 -11.78 32.21
#